data_561cbca05df6c6695e64c80ee55f3ee2
#
_entry.id   561cbca05df6c6695e64c80ee55f3ee2
#
_cell.length_a   1.000
_cell.length_b   1.000
_cell.length_c   1.000
_cell.angle_alpha   90.00
_cell.angle_beta   90.00
_cell.angle_gamma   90.00
#
_symmetry.space_group_name_H-M   'P 1'
#
loop_
_entity.id
_entity.type
_entity.pdbx_description
1 polymer ?
#
loop_
_entity_poly.entity_id
_entity_poly.type
_entity_poly.pdbx_seq_one_letter_code
_entity_poly.pdbx_strand_id
1 'polypeptide(L)' 'MDGNVVLVRTPRGLEALKVHNRDLPRTSRHALILVDGRSTFADLERKGSMIPEFAAALVDLVERGLVAPA' A
#
# COMPACT_ATOMS: atom_id res chain seq x y z
N MET A 1 -10.18 8.24 2.66
CA MET A 1 -10.33 7.34 1.47
C MET A 1 -11.50 6.41 1.70
N ASP A 2 -12.30 6.18 0.65
CA ASP A 2 -13.43 5.27 0.72
C ASP A 2 -12.93 3.82 0.87
N GLY A 3 -13.50 3.08 1.83
CA GLY A 3 -13.12 1.70 2.07
C GLY A 3 -13.41 0.74 0.91
N ASN A 4 -14.29 1.14 -0.01
CA ASN A 4 -14.64 0.32 -1.18
C ASN A 4 -13.70 0.51 -2.36
N VAL A 5 -12.74 1.40 -2.27
CA VAL A 5 -11.78 1.65 -3.33
C VAL A 5 -10.80 0.49 -3.42
N VAL A 6 -10.67 -0.10 -4.60
CA VAL A 6 -9.66 -1.12 -4.88
C VAL A 6 -8.35 -0.41 -5.16
N LEU A 7 -7.26 -0.89 -4.56
CA LEU A 7 -5.94 -0.31 -4.74
C LEU A 7 -5.07 -1.20 -5.62
N VAL A 8 -4.28 -0.56 -6.47
CA VAL A 8 -3.33 -1.26 -7.34
C VAL A 8 -1.94 -0.66 -7.17
N ARG A 9 -0.91 -1.46 -7.36
CA ARG A 9 0.46 -0.96 -7.41
C ARG A 9 0.68 -0.25 -8.75
N THR A 10 1.27 0.94 -8.69
CA THR A 10 1.68 1.67 -9.88
C THR A 10 3.01 1.10 -10.39
N PRO A 11 3.45 1.46 -11.62
CA PRO A 11 4.80 1.10 -12.06
C PRO A 11 5.89 1.56 -11.09
N ARG A 12 5.72 2.72 -10.46
CA ARG A 12 6.64 3.20 -9.43
C ARG A 12 6.63 2.30 -8.20
N GLY A 13 5.44 1.79 -7.84
CA GLY A 13 5.30 0.86 -6.72
C GLY A 13 6.00 -0.46 -6.99
N LEU A 14 5.86 -0.99 -8.20
CA LEU A 14 6.57 -2.19 -8.61
C LEU A 14 8.08 -2.00 -8.59
N GLU A 15 8.54 -0.84 -9.05
CA GLU A 15 9.96 -0.51 -9.03
C GLU A 15 10.49 -0.41 -7.61
N ALA A 16 9.72 0.18 -6.70
CA ALA A 16 10.10 0.31 -5.30
C ALA A 16 10.28 -1.05 -4.61
N LEU A 17 9.54 -2.07 -5.06
CA LEU A 17 9.69 -3.43 -4.53
C LEU A 17 10.93 -4.13 -5.09
N LYS A 18 11.30 -3.83 -6.33
CA LYS A 18 12.48 -4.43 -6.96
C LYS A 18 13.77 -3.85 -6.40
N VAL A 19 13.76 -2.54 -6.16
CA VAL A 19 14.92 -1.83 -5.61
C VAL A 19 14.79 -1.81 -4.10
N HIS A 20 15.90 -2.08 -3.40
CA HIS A 20 15.89 -2.01 -1.94
C HIS A 20 15.91 -0.54 -1.51
N ASN A 21 14.73 0.07 -1.48
CA ASN A 21 14.57 1.49 -1.18
C ASN A 21 14.58 1.72 0.32
N ARG A 22 15.68 2.31 0.81
CA ARG A 22 15.84 2.60 2.25
C ARG A 22 14.95 3.72 2.75
N ASP A 23 14.46 4.57 1.83
CA ASP A 23 13.58 5.68 2.20
C ASP A 23 12.15 5.22 2.50
N LEU A 24 11.82 3.98 2.15
CA LEU A 24 10.49 3.43 2.37
C LEU A 24 10.46 2.70 3.72
N PRO A 25 9.65 3.16 4.69
CA PRO A 25 9.53 2.49 5.98
C PRO A 25 9.08 1.04 5.81
N ARG A 26 9.47 0.19 6.75
CA ARG A 26 9.11 -1.24 6.72
C ARG A 26 7.61 -1.45 6.64
N THR A 27 6.82 -0.69 7.39
CA THR A 27 5.36 -0.80 7.36
C THR A 27 4.82 -0.46 6.00
N SER A 28 5.32 0.61 5.37
CA SER A 28 4.90 1.01 4.02
C SER A 28 5.28 -0.05 2.99
N ARG A 29 6.48 -0.62 3.12
CA ARG A 29 6.91 -1.70 2.23
C ARG A 29 6.02 -2.93 2.37
N HIS A 30 5.67 -3.30 3.61
CA HIS A 30 4.77 -4.42 3.88
C HIS A 30 3.39 -4.15 3.27
N ALA A 31 2.87 -2.93 3.45
CA ALA A 31 1.58 -2.55 2.87
C ALA A 31 1.62 -2.64 1.34
N LEU A 32 2.71 -2.18 0.73
CA LEU A 32 2.89 -2.23 -0.72
C LEU A 32 2.87 -3.67 -1.24
N ILE A 33 3.46 -4.60 -0.51
CA ILE A 33 3.45 -6.02 -0.87
C ILE A 33 2.04 -6.59 -0.81
N LEU A 34 1.23 -6.18 0.16
CA LEU A 34 -0.13 -6.67 0.34
C LEU A 34 -1.12 -6.12 -0.70
N VAL A 35 -0.81 -5.00 -1.35
CA VAL A 35 -1.65 -4.44 -2.40
C VAL A 35 -1.59 -5.36 -3.62
N ASP A 36 -2.71 -5.98 -3.96
CA ASP A 36 -2.76 -7.02 -5.00
C ASP A 36 -3.60 -6.64 -6.22
N GLY A 37 -4.15 -5.44 -6.27
CA GLY A 37 -5.01 -5.00 -7.36
C GLY A 37 -6.42 -5.54 -7.30
N ARG A 38 -6.78 -6.26 -6.25
CA ARG A 38 -8.12 -6.86 -6.07
C ARG A 38 -8.76 -6.46 -4.75
N SER A 39 -7.95 -6.25 -3.73
CA SER A 39 -8.44 -5.91 -2.40
C SER A 39 -8.82 -4.44 -2.31
N THR A 40 -9.92 -4.16 -1.63
CA THR A 40 -10.32 -2.80 -1.32
C THR A 40 -9.45 -2.26 -0.18
N PHE A 41 -9.53 -0.95 0.04
CA PHE A 41 -8.86 -0.32 1.18
C PHE A 41 -9.29 -0.98 2.50
N ALA A 42 -10.60 -1.24 2.66
CA ALA A 42 -11.10 -1.90 3.87
C ALA A 42 -10.57 -3.32 4.02
N ASP A 43 -10.46 -4.07 2.91
CA ASP A 43 -9.89 -5.42 2.95
C ASP A 43 -8.44 -5.39 3.39
N LEU A 44 -7.67 -4.42 2.87
CA LEU A 44 -6.26 -4.28 3.22
C LEU A 44 -6.11 -3.88 4.69
N GLU A 45 -6.97 -3.00 5.19
CA GLU A 45 -6.95 -2.64 6.60
C GLU A 45 -7.18 -3.86 7.49
N ARG A 46 -8.10 -4.73 7.11
CA ARG A 46 -8.34 -5.97 7.87
C ARG A 46 -7.14 -6.89 7.85
N LYS A 47 -6.51 -7.05 6.68
CA LYS A 47 -5.32 -7.90 6.54
C LYS A 47 -4.16 -7.36 7.36
N GLY A 48 -4.06 -6.04 7.47
CA GLY A 48 -2.98 -5.38 8.20
C GLY A 48 -3.37 -4.95 9.61
N SER A 49 -4.47 -5.46 10.17
CA SER A 49 -5.01 -5.01 11.46
C SER A 49 -4.04 -5.19 12.63
N MET A 50 -3.12 -6.14 12.54
CA MET A 50 -2.11 -6.38 13.56
C MET A 50 -0.86 -5.51 13.39
N ILE A 51 -0.78 -4.76 12.29
CA ILE A 51 0.38 -3.91 11.99
C ILE A 51 0.06 -2.49 12.40
N PRO A 52 0.82 -1.90 13.35
CA PRO A 52 0.58 -0.52 13.79
C PRO A 52 0.64 0.45 12.61
N GLU A 53 -0.28 1.40 12.58
CA GLU A 53 -0.32 2.48 11.58
C GLU A 53 -0.44 2.00 10.13
N PHE A 54 -1.01 0.81 9.92
CA PHE A 54 -1.11 0.24 8.59
C PHE A 54 -1.96 1.10 7.63
N ALA A 55 -3.10 1.61 8.12
CA ALA A 55 -3.97 2.47 7.30
C ALA A 55 -3.23 3.75 6.88
N ALA A 56 -2.47 4.35 7.80
CA ALA A 56 -1.67 5.53 7.48
C ALA A 56 -0.61 5.20 6.44
N ALA A 57 -0.01 4.01 6.51
CA ALA A 57 0.96 3.57 5.53
C ALA A 57 0.34 3.42 4.14
N LEU A 58 -0.89 2.91 4.04
CA LEU A 58 -1.60 2.81 2.76
C LEU A 58 -1.84 4.20 2.16
N VAL A 59 -2.28 5.15 2.96
CA VAL A 59 -2.50 6.54 2.51
C VAL A 59 -1.18 7.15 2.05
N ASP A 60 -0.11 6.94 2.79
CA ASP A 60 1.22 7.42 2.43
C ASP A 60 1.67 6.87 1.08
N LEU A 61 1.41 5.59 0.80
CA LEU A 61 1.76 4.98 -0.48
C LEU A 61 1.01 5.65 -1.64
N VAL A 62 -0.27 5.98 -1.43
CA VAL A 62 -1.05 6.69 -2.44
C VAL A 62 -0.46 8.08 -2.68
N GLU A 63 -0.12 8.80 -1.62
CA GLU A 63 0.47 10.13 -1.73
C GLU A 63 1.81 10.12 -2.43
N ARG A 64 2.61 9.07 -2.24
CA ARG A 64 3.91 8.92 -2.90
C ARG A 64 3.78 8.45 -4.35
N GLY A 65 2.58 8.10 -4.80
CA GLY A 65 2.36 7.62 -6.16
C GLY A 65 2.80 6.17 -6.37
N LEU A 66 2.99 5.40 -5.31
CA LEU A 66 3.38 3.99 -5.38
C LEU A 66 2.16 3.07 -5.50
N VAL A 67 1.02 3.54 -5.06
CA VAL A 67 -0.27 2.86 -5.11
C VAL A 67 -1.31 3.86 -5.60
N ALA A 68 -2.30 3.40 -6.33
CA ALA A 68 -3.36 4.25 -6.84
C ALA A 68 -4.69 3.51 -6.80
N PRO A 69 -5.82 4.24 -6.76
CA PRO A 69 -7.13 3.63 -6.97
C PRO A 69 -7.21 2.98 -8.34
N ALA A 70 -7.81 1.81 -8.38
CA ALA A 70 -8.01 1.09 -9.63
C ALA A 70 -8.99 1.82 -10.54
#